data_fa909e3954f604ba56b8c0d726437946
#
_entry.id   fa909e3954f604ba56b8c0d726437946
#
_cell.length_a   1.000
_cell.length_b   1.000
_cell.length_c   1.000
_cell.angle_alpha   90.00
_cell.angle_beta   90.00
_cell.angle_gamma   90.00
#
_symmetry.space_group_name_H-M   'P 1'
#
loop_
_entity.id
_entity.type
_entity.pdbx_description
1 polymer ?
#
loop_
_entity_poly.entity_id
_entity_poly.type
_entity_poly.pdbx_seq_one_letter_code
_entity_poly.pdbx_strand_id
1 'polypeptide(L)'
;MKISGTGSAHPSKIVTNDMLTQLFDTSDEWITTRTGIKERRVISSEYLVDLAVEAARKALDDAKMNAEDLDFIICSNVVNEYVTPAMSCMIQSAIGAKCPCMDLNGACVGFIYCLDIAEAYYKIGRVKNVLVVSAEEPSGMLNWHDRTCSVLFGDGAGAAVLTPGDNIKATRLSASPACDRLCERRELQYTPFNTKTDVNMPLVMHGQDVFKFATNAAIKDLSALLTTLNISANDIDTFLIHQANLRIIKSIQDYLEQPKEKFPVIIHKYGNTSSASLPMLLDELNREGKLKSGDMLALSAFGAGFVSGACILEW
;
A
#
# COMPACT_ATOMS: atom_id res chain seq x y z
N MET A 1 -16.33 -5.30 -9.82
CA MET A 1 -16.71 -4.48 -8.62
C MET A 1 -16.40 -3.00 -8.86
N LYS A 2 -16.93 -2.12 -8.03
CA LYS A 2 -16.58 -0.69 -7.97
C LYS A 2 -16.17 -0.29 -6.55
N ILE A 3 -15.32 0.73 -6.43
CA ILE A 3 -15.03 1.36 -5.15
C ILE A 3 -16.19 2.30 -4.81
N SER A 4 -16.81 2.12 -3.65
CA SER A 4 -17.98 2.89 -3.22
C SER A 4 -17.70 3.78 -2.02
N GLY A 5 -16.56 3.62 -1.37
CA GLY A 5 -16.12 4.47 -0.28
C GLY A 5 -14.66 4.21 0.05
N THR A 6 -13.99 5.23 0.55
CA THR A 6 -12.57 5.19 0.93
C THR A 6 -12.38 5.71 2.35
N GLY A 7 -11.28 5.34 2.97
CA GLY A 7 -10.89 5.84 4.28
C GLY A 7 -9.40 5.66 4.52
N SER A 8 -8.82 6.58 5.26
CA SER A 8 -7.42 6.48 5.66
C SER A 8 -7.19 6.96 7.10
N ALA A 9 -6.12 6.45 7.69
CA ALA A 9 -5.65 6.86 9.00
C ALA A 9 -4.12 6.82 9.02
N HIS A 10 -3.54 7.68 9.84
CA HIS A 10 -2.09 7.76 10.01
C HIS A 10 -1.76 8.11 11.46
N PRO A 11 -0.58 7.75 11.95
CA PRO A 11 -0.13 8.09 13.30
C PRO A 11 -0.11 9.60 13.54
N SER A 12 -0.29 9.98 14.80
CA SER A 12 -0.23 11.37 15.25
C SER A 12 1.20 11.93 15.24
N LYS A 13 2.20 11.08 15.48
CA LYS A 13 3.60 11.48 15.57
C LYS A 13 4.17 11.82 14.19
N ILE A 14 4.56 13.08 14.01
CA ILE A 14 5.33 13.55 12.86
C ILE A 14 6.82 13.39 13.17
N VAL A 15 7.54 12.77 12.23
CA VAL A 15 9.01 12.68 12.23
C VAL A 15 9.53 13.41 11.00
N THR A 16 10.14 14.58 11.22
CA THR A 16 10.74 15.41 10.16
C THR A 16 12.13 14.91 9.78
N ASN A 17 12.63 15.33 8.63
CA ASN A 17 14.00 15.02 8.20
C ASN A 17 15.04 15.55 9.20
N ASP A 18 14.82 16.72 9.80
CA ASP A 18 15.72 17.31 10.80
C ASP A 18 15.82 16.44 12.07
N MET A 19 14.72 15.76 12.47
CA MET A 19 14.78 14.84 13.61
C MET A 19 15.69 13.64 13.33
N LEU A 20 15.77 13.18 12.08
CA LEU A 20 16.64 12.07 11.68
C LEU A 20 18.13 12.43 11.71
N THR A 21 18.49 13.71 11.64
CA THR A 21 19.91 14.15 11.76
C THR A 21 20.52 13.85 13.14
N GLN A 22 19.68 13.59 14.14
CA GLN A 22 20.11 13.19 15.48
C GLN A 22 20.48 11.70 15.55
N LEU A 23 20.08 10.89 14.58
CA LEU A 23 20.29 9.45 14.57
C LEU A 23 21.46 9.04 13.67
N PHE A 24 21.71 9.78 12.59
CA PHE A 24 22.77 9.51 11.62
C PHE A 24 23.09 10.75 10.78
N ASP A 25 24.24 10.73 10.10
CA ASP A 25 24.68 11.79 9.21
C ASP A 25 23.79 11.92 7.97
N THR A 26 22.96 12.97 7.93
CA THR A 26 22.03 13.31 6.86
C THR A 26 21.62 14.78 6.91
N SER A 27 20.80 15.22 5.95
CA SER A 27 20.17 16.55 5.96
C SER A 27 18.78 16.50 5.29
N ASP A 28 17.93 17.48 5.58
CA ASP A 28 16.62 17.61 4.89
C ASP A 28 16.83 17.73 3.38
N GLU A 29 17.79 18.52 2.92
CA GLU A 29 18.10 18.67 1.49
C GLU A 29 18.50 17.34 0.86
N TRP A 30 19.35 16.54 1.55
CA TRP A 30 19.79 15.23 1.06
C TRP A 30 18.62 14.25 0.91
N ILE A 31 17.73 14.18 1.91
CA ILE A 31 16.57 13.27 1.90
C ILE A 31 15.56 13.73 0.84
N THR A 32 15.17 15.00 0.88
CA THR A 32 14.14 15.56 -0.01
C THR A 32 14.53 15.45 -1.48
N THR A 33 15.79 15.78 -1.82
CA THR A 33 16.27 15.69 -3.22
C THR A 33 16.27 14.26 -3.75
N ARG A 34 16.57 13.27 -2.89
CA ARG A 34 16.67 11.86 -3.30
C ARG A 34 15.36 11.10 -3.26
N THR A 35 14.43 11.51 -2.42
CA THR A 35 13.23 10.73 -2.14
C THR A 35 11.92 11.47 -2.35
N GLY A 36 11.94 12.80 -2.26
CA GLY A 36 10.76 13.65 -2.21
C GLY A 36 10.11 13.74 -0.82
N ILE A 37 10.65 13.03 0.19
CA ILE A 37 10.09 12.94 1.55
C ILE A 37 10.57 14.13 2.37
N LYS A 38 9.63 14.84 3.01
CA LYS A 38 9.92 15.92 3.96
C LYS A 38 9.66 15.48 5.41
N GLU A 39 8.62 14.69 5.59
CA GLU A 39 8.24 14.12 6.88
C GLU A 39 7.59 12.74 6.67
N ARG A 40 7.45 12.01 7.74
CA ARG A 40 6.69 10.76 7.80
C ARG A 40 5.91 10.69 9.09
N ARG A 41 4.94 9.81 9.13
CA ARG A 41 4.17 9.50 10.33
C ARG A 41 4.64 8.17 10.88
N VAL A 42 4.85 8.09 12.19
CA VAL A 42 5.38 6.91 12.86
C VAL A 42 4.52 6.60 14.08
N ILE A 43 4.12 5.36 14.23
CA ILE A 43 3.38 4.87 15.40
C ILE A 43 4.22 5.15 16.67
N SER A 44 3.59 5.71 17.68
CA SER A 44 4.25 6.08 18.94
C SER A 44 3.46 5.70 20.18
N SER A 45 2.16 5.95 20.20
CA SER A 45 1.25 5.64 21.30
C SER A 45 -0.01 4.91 20.82
N GLU A 46 -0.24 4.91 19.54
CA GLU A 46 -1.30 4.17 18.86
C GLU A 46 -0.86 2.74 18.56
N TYR A 47 -1.80 1.85 18.33
CA TYR A 47 -1.56 0.54 17.75
C TYR A 47 -1.93 0.54 16.26
N LEU A 48 -1.27 -0.30 15.46
CA LEU A 48 -1.58 -0.41 14.03
C LEU A 48 -3.05 -0.80 13.79
N VAL A 49 -3.60 -1.65 14.65
CA VAL A 49 -5.02 -2.03 14.57
C VAL A 49 -5.97 -0.85 14.73
N ASP A 50 -5.62 0.15 15.56
CA ASP A 50 -6.46 1.34 15.74
C ASP A 50 -6.56 2.14 14.44
N LEU A 51 -5.43 2.30 13.73
CA LEU A 51 -5.39 2.96 12.42
C LEU A 51 -6.18 2.17 11.37
N ALA A 52 -6.03 0.84 11.36
CA ALA A 52 -6.77 -0.03 10.45
C ALA A 52 -8.29 0.08 10.65
N VAL A 53 -8.73 0.08 11.92
CA VAL A 53 -10.15 0.23 12.29
C VAL A 53 -10.68 1.62 11.94
N GLU A 54 -9.90 2.67 12.17
CA GLU A 54 -10.27 4.03 11.80
C GLU A 54 -10.44 4.18 10.29
N ALA A 55 -9.49 3.66 9.49
CA ALA A 55 -9.57 3.65 8.04
C ALA A 55 -10.79 2.87 7.54
N ALA A 56 -11.05 1.69 8.12
CA ALA A 56 -12.20 0.85 7.80
C ALA A 56 -13.54 1.56 8.06
N ARG A 57 -13.69 2.20 9.24
CA ARG A 57 -14.90 2.96 9.58
C ARG A 57 -15.12 4.13 8.64
N LYS A 58 -14.09 4.91 8.33
CA LYS A 58 -14.18 6.02 7.37
C LYS A 58 -14.60 5.54 5.97
N ALA A 59 -14.11 4.38 5.52
CA ALA A 59 -14.49 3.80 4.24
C ALA A 59 -15.96 3.34 4.23
N LEU A 60 -16.44 2.75 5.32
CA LEU A 60 -17.85 2.38 5.49
C LEU A 60 -18.77 3.60 5.54
N ASP A 61 -18.39 4.63 6.28
CA ASP A 61 -19.13 5.89 6.38
C ASP A 61 -19.24 6.57 5.00
N ASP A 62 -18.14 6.61 4.25
CA ASP A 62 -18.12 7.17 2.89
C ASP A 62 -18.99 6.38 1.92
N ALA A 63 -18.95 5.04 2.01
CA ALA A 63 -19.84 4.14 1.26
C ALA A 63 -21.30 4.17 1.73
N LYS A 64 -21.61 4.81 2.87
CA LYS A 64 -22.91 4.77 3.55
C LYS A 64 -23.39 3.34 3.79
N MET A 65 -22.49 2.47 4.21
CA MET A 65 -22.70 1.03 4.41
C MET A 65 -22.52 0.65 5.88
N ASN A 66 -23.39 -0.21 6.40
CA ASN A 66 -23.19 -0.80 7.72
C ASN A 66 -22.19 -1.96 7.64
N ALA A 67 -21.41 -2.16 8.69
CA ALA A 67 -20.44 -3.26 8.74
C ALA A 67 -21.09 -4.66 8.64
N GLU A 68 -22.36 -4.79 9.05
CA GLU A 68 -23.13 -6.04 8.96
C GLU A 68 -23.50 -6.41 7.51
N ASP A 69 -23.47 -5.45 6.57
CA ASP A 69 -23.78 -5.66 5.15
C ASP A 69 -22.55 -6.19 4.36
N LEU A 70 -21.38 -6.31 5.01
CA LEU A 70 -20.17 -6.86 4.40
C LEU A 70 -20.27 -8.38 4.28
N ASP A 71 -19.83 -8.90 3.13
CA ASP A 71 -19.72 -10.34 2.87
C ASP A 71 -18.31 -10.87 3.14
N PHE A 72 -17.29 -9.99 3.08
CA PHE A 72 -15.89 -10.38 3.28
C PHE A 72 -15.00 -9.19 3.67
N ILE A 73 -13.95 -9.46 4.46
CA ILE A 73 -12.89 -8.50 4.76
C ILE A 73 -11.55 -9.09 4.31
N ILE A 74 -10.76 -8.33 3.55
CA ILE A 74 -9.40 -8.70 3.15
C ILE A 74 -8.45 -7.62 3.66
N CYS A 75 -7.46 -8.01 4.46
CA CYS A 75 -6.45 -7.09 4.96
C CYS A 75 -5.07 -7.42 4.37
N SER A 76 -4.42 -6.46 3.74
CA SER A 76 -3.00 -6.52 3.43
C SER A 76 -2.20 -6.03 4.63
N ASN A 77 -1.32 -6.87 5.13
CA ASN A 77 -0.47 -6.54 6.26
C ASN A 77 0.84 -7.35 6.18
N VAL A 78 1.97 -6.70 6.41
CA VAL A 78 3.29 -7.36 6.46
C VAL A 78 3.67 -7.71 7.89
N VAL A 79 3.45 -6.79 8.82
CA VAL A 79 3.79 -6.95 10.24
C VAL A 79 2.57 -6.60 11.09
N ASN A 80 2.21 -7.51 11.99
CA ASN A 80 1.10 -7.37 12.92
C ASN A 80 1.61 -7.54 14.36
N GLU A 81 0.97 -6.86 15.31
CA GLU A 81 1.23 -7.03 16.74
C GLU A 81 0.97 -8.48 17.20
N TYR A 82 0.04 -9.15 16.55
CA TYR A 82 -0.33 -10.53 16.84
C TYR A 82 0.01 -11.45 15.67
N VAL A 83 0.58 -12.60 15.98
CA VAL A 83 0.68 -13.70 15.01
C VAL A 83 -0.71 -14.30 14.76
N THR A 84 -1.54 -14.34 15.77
CA THR A 84 -2.95 -14.75 15.78
C THR A 84 -3.66 -14.08 16.95
N PRO A 85 -4.87 -13.54 16.78
CA PRO A 85 -5.68 -13.55 15.55
C PRO A 85 -5.11 -12.68 14.43
N ALA A 86 -5.60 -12.89 13.20
CA ALA A 86 -5.27 -12.06 12.04
C ALA A 86 -5.74 -10.61 12.22
N MET A 87 -5.08 -9.64 11.58
CA MET A 87 -5.46 -8.21 11.61
C MET A 87 -6.91 -8.03 11.12
N SER A 88 -7.30 -8.72 10.06
CA SER A 88 -8.67 -8.70 9.55
C SER A 88 -9.71 -9.17 10.57
N CYS A 89 -9.38 -10.13 11.44
CA CYS A 89 -10.26 -10.56 12.52
C CYS A 89 -10.41 -9.49 13.60
N MET A 90 -9.34 -8.77 13.90
CA MET A 90 -9.36 -7.66 14.85
C MET A 90 -10.19 -6.48 14.32
N ILE A 91 -10.00 -6.14 13.04
CA ILE A 91 -10.83 -5.14 12.35
C ILE A 91 -12.30 -5.56 12.37
N GLN A 92 -12.62 -6.80 11.94
CA GLN A 92 -13.97 -7.36 11.92
C GLN A 92 -14.67 -7.20 13.27
N SER A 93 -13.99 -7.60 14.35
CA SER A 93 -14.51 -7.49 15.72
C SER A 93 -14.78 -6.04 16.13
N ALA A 94 -13.83 -5.14 15.84
CA ALA A 94 -13.91 -3.74 16.24
C ALA A 94 -14.98 -2.92 15.50
N ILE A 95 -15.27 -3.27 14.22
CA ILE A 95 -16.33 -2.61 13.45
C ILE A 95 -17.70 -3.27 13.59
N GLY A 96 -17.78 -4.45 14.23
CA GLY A 96 -19.02 -5.21 14.43
C GLY A 96 -19.47 -6.03 13.21
N ALA A 97 -18.59 -6.28 12.24
CA ALA A 97 -18.89 -7.14 11.11
C ALA A 97 -18.97 -8.63 11.53
N LYS A 98 -19.71 -9.44 10.74
CA LYS A 98 -19.92 -10.88 11.01
C LYS A 98 -19.43 -11.78 9.87
N CYS A 99 -18.94 -11.18 8.79
CA CYS A 99 -18.51 -11.89 7.61
C CYS A 99 -17.14 -12.58 7.81
N PRO A 100 -16.79 -13.59 6.99
CA PRO A 100 -15.44 -14.13 6.95
C PRO A 100 -14.39 -13.05 6.64
N CYS A 101 -13.15 -13.29 7.10
CA CYS A 101 -12.05 -12.37 6.87
C CYS A 101 -10.72 -13.11 6.71
N MET A 102 -9.76 -12.49 6.04
CA MET A 102 -8.40 -13.02 5.90
C MET A 102 -7.36 -11.90 5.77
N ASP A 103 -6.13 -12.21 6.19
CA ASP A 103 -4.95 -11.41 5.88
C ASP A 103 -4.21 -12.00 4.69
N LEU A 104 -3.53 -11.14 3.96
CA LEU A 104 -2.54 -11.49 2.95
C LEU A 104 -1.29 -10.64 3.09
N ASN A 105 -0.16 -11.20 2.71
CA ASN A 105 1.10 -10.48 2.59
C ASN A 105 1.51 -10.45 1.10
N GLY A 106 1.29 -9.34 0.45
CA GLY A 106 1.75 -9.03 -0.91
C GLY A 106 2.81 -7.92 -0.89
N ALA A 107 3.49 -7.71 0.23
CA ALA A 107 4.37 -6.57 0.46
C ALA A 107 3.67 -5.25 0.03
N CYS A 108 4.39 -4.31 -0.59
CA CYS A 108 3.79 -3.03 -1.01
C CYS A 108 2.72 -3.15 -2.11
N VAL A 109 2.54 -4.33 -2.71
CA VAL A 109 1.52 -4.59 -3.75
C VAL A 109 0.19 -5.04 -3.15
N GLY A 110 0.15 -5.28 -1.85
CA GLY A 110 -0.95 -5.92 -1.16
C GLY A 110 -2.32 -5.34 -1.44
N PHE A 111 -2.47 -4.02 -1.58
CA PHE A 111 -3.75 -3.42 -1.93
C PHE A 111 -4.27 -3.89 -3.30
N ILE A 112 -3.39 -3.98 -4.30
CA ILE A 112 -3.78 -4.49 -5.64
C ILE A 112 -4.14 -5.98 -5.57
N TYR A 113 -3.42 -6.79 -4.76
CA TYR A 113 -3.81 -8.18 -4.50
C TYR A 113 -5.20 -8.27 -3.86
N CYS A 114 -5.51 -7.40 -2.90
CA CYS A 114 -6.85 -7.35 -2.29
C CYS A 114 -7.94 -7.04 -3.32
N LEU A 115 -7.70 -6.06 -4.22
CA LEU A 115 -8.65 -5.72 -5.29
C LEU A 115 -8.86 -6.90 -6.24
N ASP A 116 -7.79 -7.59 -6.66
CA ASP A 116 -7.83 -8.74 -7.57
C ASP A 116 -8.62 -9.92 -6.96
N ILE A 117 -8.33 -10.25 -5.69
CA ILE A 117 -9.03 -11.32 -4.97
C ILE A 117 -10.52 -10.97 -4.78
N ALA A 118 -10.84 -9.73 -4.39
CA ALA A 118 -12.22 -9.28 -4.22
C ALA A 118 -13.00 -9.38 -5.54
N GLU A 119 -12.41 -8.92 -6.65
CA GLU A 119 -13.00 -9.01 -7.98
C GLU A 119 -13.20 -10.47 -8.42
N ALA A 120 -12.22 -11.36 -8.16
CA ALA A 120 -12.34 -12.78 -8.45
C ALA A 120 -13.47 -13.44 -7.66
N TYR A 121 -13.59 -13.14 -6.36
CA TYR A 121 -14.67 -13.67 -5.51
C TYR A 121 -16.04 -13.13 -5.92
N TYR A 122 -16.13 -11.88 -6.34
CA TYR A 122 -17.34 -11.30 -6.89
C TYR A 122 -17.77 -11.99 -8.19
N LYS A 123 -16.83 -12.18 -9.14
CA LYS A 123 -17.12 -12.83 -10.43
C LYS A 123 -17.62 -14.26 -10.30
N ILE A 124 -17.16 -15.01 -9.30
CA ILE A 124 -17.66 -16.36 -9.02
C ILE A 124 -18.90 -16.37 -8.12
N GLY A 125 -19.46 -15.22 -7.78
CA GLY A 125 -20.71 -15.08 -7.03
C GLY A 125 -20.62 -15.37 -5.53
N ARG A 126 -19.40 -15.32 -4.94
CA ARG A 126 -19.21 -15.58 -3.50
C ARG A 126 -19.49 -14.37 -2.63
N VAL A 127 -19.25 -13.17 -3.12
CA VAL A 127 -19.36 -11.91 -2.37
C VAL A 127 -20.01 -10.84 -3.21
N LYS A 128 -20.59 -9.84 -2.55
CA LYS A 128 -21.11 -8.60 -3.16
C LYS A 128 -20.43 -7.38 -2.57
N ASN A 129 -20.32 -7.32 -1.24
CA ASN A 129 -19.75 -6.20 -0.51
C ASN A 129 -18.47 -6.64 0.19
N VAL A 130 -17.34 -6.04 -0.17
CA VAL A 130 -16.03 -6.40 0.38
C VAL A 130 -15.36 -5.16 0.95
N LEU A 131 -14.86 -5.26 2.18
CA LEU A 131 -13.96 -4.27 2.73
C LEU A 131 -12.51 -4.75 2.47
N VAL A 132 -11.73 -3.94 1.76
CA VAL A 132 -10.29 -4.13 1.64
C VAL A 132 -9.56 -3.10 2.48
N VAL A 133 -8.57 -3.55 3.23
CA VAL A 133 -7.75 -2.70 4.13
C VAL A 133 -6.29 -2.98 3.85
N SER A 134 -5.46 -1.96 3.87
CA SER A 134 -3.99 -2.09 3.96
C SER A 134 -3.54 -1.37 5.22
N ALA A 135 -2.90 -2.08 6.13
CA ALA A 135 -2.43 -1.54 7.40
C ALA A 135 -0.96 -1.91 7.60
N GLU A 136 -0.09 -0.92 7.70
CA GLU A 136 1.35 -1.13 7.62
C GLU A 136 2.12 -0.29 8.65
N GLU A 137 3.07 -0.94 9.32
CA GLU A 137 4.00 -0.34 10.29
C GLU A 137 5.46 -0.65 9.89
N PRO A 138 5.94 -0.15 8.73
CA PRO A 138 7.32 -0.38 8.34
C PRO A 138 8.33 0.18 9.34
N SER A 139 7.96 1.18 10.13
CA SER A 139 8.85 1.81 11.12
C SER A 139 9.36 0.82 12.17
N GLY A 140 8.56 -0.20 12.51
CA GLY A 140 8.93 -1.28 13.43
C GLY A 140 9.92 -2.30 12.84
N MET A 141 10.11 -2.29 11.52
CA MET A 141 11.02 -3.19 10.79
C MET A 141 12.44 -2.62 10.63
N LEU A 142 12.65 -1.33 10.92
CA LEU A 142 13.84 -0.59 10.57
C LEU A 142 14.96 -0.74 11.59
N ASN A 143 16.20 -0.77 11.10
CA ASN A 143 17.33 -0.32 11.90
C ASN A 143 17.40 1.21 11.80
N TRP A 144 16.96 1.93 12.82
CA TRP A 144 16.90 3.38 12.84
C TRP A 144 18.27 4.09 12.76
N HIS A 145 19.38 3.34 12.85
CA HIS A 145 20.74 3.85 12.61
C HIS A 145 21.23 3.61 11.16
N ASP A 146 20.42 2.92 10.33
CA ASP A 146 20.73 2.73 8.91
C ASP A 146 19.97 3.75 8.05
N ARG A 147 20.65 4.80 7.61
CA ARG A 147 20.07 5.84 6.76
C ARG A 147 19.59 5.34 5.39
N THR A 148 19.99 4.15 4.95
CA THR A 148 19.58 3.62 3.62
C THR A 148 18.12 3.26 3.56
N CYS A 149 17.53 2.87 4.70
CA CYS A 149 16.13 2.51 4.85
C CYS A 149 15.35 3.52 5.70
N SER A 150 15.90 3.98 6.82
CA SER A 150 15.18 4.77 7.84
C SER A 150 14.66 6.12 7.34
N VAL A 151 15.26 6.68 6.28
CA VAL A 151 14.79 7.93 5.67
C VAL A 151 13.53 7.76 4.83
N LEU A 152 13.13 6.52 4.50
CA LEU A 152 12.09 6.26 3.51
C LEU A 152 10.72 6.03 4.11
N PHE A 153 10.64 5.21 5.15
CA PHE A 153 9.39 4.59 5.56
C PHE A 153 8.61 5.42 6.59
N GLY A 154 7.30 5.26 6.53
CA GLY A 154 6.34 5.74 7.51
C GLY A 154 5.18 4.76 7.63
N ASP A 155 4.32 4.95 8.62
CA ASP A 155 3.24 4.06 8.98
C ASP A 155 1.89 4.64 8.56
N GLY A 156 0.90 3.76 8.37
CA GLY A 156 -0.45 4.18 8.05
C GLY A 156 -1.37 3.04 7.65
N ALA A 157 -2.64 3.38 7.51
CA ALA A 157 -3.66 2.49 7.02
C ALA A 157 -4.56 3.18 5.99
N GLY A 158 -5.01 2.41 5.01
CA GLY A 158 -6.00 2.86 4.04
C GLY A 158 -6.98 1.73 3.74
N ALA A 159 -8.22 2.08 3.41
CA ALA A 159 -9.29 1.14 3.18
C ALA A 159 -10.19 1.56 2.01
N ALA A 160 -10.82 0.58 1.37
CA ALA A 160 -11.85 0.81 0.38
C ALA A 160 -12.99 -0.20 0.55
N VAL A 161 -14.23 0.26 0.40
CA VAL A 161 -15.42 -0.58 0.29
C VAL A 161 -15.68 -0.85 -1.18
N LEU A 162 -15.75 -2.12 -1.55
CA LEU A 162 -16.08 -2.59 -2.90
C LEU A 162 -17.50 -3.11 -2.93
N THR A 163 -18.27 -2.70 -3.94
CA THR A 163 -19.67 -3.12 -4.15
C THR A 163 -19.87 -3.62 -5.58
N PRO A 164 -21.03 -4.21 -5.90
CA PRO A 164 -21.32 -4.66 -7.25
C PRO A 164 -21.12 -3.58 -8.31
N GLY A 165 -20.47 -3.95 -9.40
CA GLY A 165 -20.16 -3.08 -10.55
C GLY A 165 -19.18 -3.77 -11.49
N ASP A 166 -18.83 -3.09 -12.57
CA ASP A 166 -17.87 -3.52 -13.59
C ASP A 166 -16.72 -2.50 -13.77
N ASN A 167 -16.50 -1.68 -12.74
CA ASN A 167 -15.56 -0.57 -12.78
C ASN A 167 -14.09 -1.03 -12.73
N ILE A 168 -13.77 -2.14 -12.08
CA ILE A 168 -12.44 -2.75 -12.20
C ILE A 168 -12.34 -3.38 -13.59
N LYS A 169 -11.62 -2.71 -14.50
CA LYS A 169 -11.53 -3.10 -15.91
C LYS A 169 -10.54 -4.23 -16.11
N ALA A 170 -9.39 -4.16 -15.47
CA ALA A 170 -8.36 -5.21 -15.52
C ALA A 170 -7.38 -5.08 -14.35
N THR A 171 -6.88 -6.23 -13.91
CA THR A 171 -5.78 -6.36 -12.96
C THR A 171 -4.66 -7.19 -13.57
N ARG A 172 -3.43 -6.95 -13.13
CA ARG A 172 -2.25 -7.74 -13.49
C ARG A 172 -1.35 -7.86 -12.28
N LEU A 173 -0.94 -9.09 -11.97
CA LEU A 173 0.04 -9.41 -10.95
C LEU A 173 1.24 -10.06 -11.61
N SER A 174 2.44 -9.69 -11.18
CA SER A 174 3.70 -10.17 -11.73
C SER A 174 4.71 -10.43 -10.62
N ALA A 175 5.69 -11.30 -10.86
CA ALA A 175 6.76 -11.60 -9.92
C ALA A 175 8.09 -11.82 -10.64
N SER A 176 9.19 -11.55 -9.91
CA SER A 176 10.56 -11.84 -10.32
C SER A 176 11.34 -12.32 -9.09
N PRO A 177 11.95 -13.51 -9.08
CA PRO A 177 12.58 -14.08 -7.90
C PRO A 177 13.83 -13.27 -7.50
N ALA A 178 13.74 -12.54 -6.39
CA ALA A 178 14.82 -11.72 -5.82
C ALA A 178 14.59 -11.49 -4.32
N CYS A 179 14.34 -12.55 -3.57
CA CYS A 179 13.95 -12.48 -2.15
C CYS A 179 15.02 -11.87 -1.23
N ASP A 180 16.27 -11.81 -1.67
CA ASP A 180 17.41 -11.27 -0.92
C ASP A 180 17.62 -9.75 -1.11
N ARG A 181 16.89 -9.11 -2.01
CA ARG A 181 17.11 -7.71 -2.39
C ARG A 181 16.32 -6.70 -1.55
N LEU A 182 15.21 -7.15 -1.00
CA LEU A 182 14.38 -6.39 -0.07
C LEU A 182 13.74 -7.41 0.87
N CYS A 183 14.27 -7.53 2.07
CA CYS A 183 13.83 -8.56 3.00
C CYS A 183 14.07 -8.16 4.45
N GLU A 184 13.24 -8.74 5.31
CA GLU A 184 13.39 -8.74 6.76
C GLU A 184 13.31 -10.18 7.24
N ARG A 185 14.09 -10.49 8.27
CA ARG A 185 14.02 -11.79 8.92
C ARG A 185 13.53 -11.63 10.34
N ARG A 186 12.36 -12.19 10.61
CA ARG A 186 11.79 -12.21 11.95
C ARG A 186 12.56 -13.17 12.86
N GLU A 187 12.78 -12.78 14.10
CA GLU A 187 13.27 -13.67 15.15
C GLU A 187 12.22 -14.76 15.43
N LEU A 188 12.65 -16.02 15.35
CA LEU A 188 11.81 -17.16 15.70
C LEU A 188 12.04 -17.50 17.17
N GLN A 189 10.97 -17.77 17.90
CA GLN A 189 11.08 -18.35 19.24
C GLN A 189 11.69 -19.75 19.17
N TYR A 190 12.68 -19.99 20.01
CA TYR A 190 13.35 -21.28 20.10
C TYR A 190 12.42 -22.33 20.73
N THR A 191 12.32 -23.48 20.08
CA THR A 191 11.78 -24.68 20.70
C THR A 191 12.93 -25.52 21.24
N PRO A 192 12.72 -26.45 22.21
CA PRO A 192 13.79 -27.33 22.69
C PRO A 192 14.43 -28.22 21.62
N PHE A 193 13.79 -28.29 20.45
CA PHE A 193 14.23 -29.09 19.30
C PHE A 193 14.84 -28.25 18.17
N ASN A 194 14.88 -26.91 18.32
CA ASN A 194 15.43 -26.03 17.31
C ASN A 194 16.93 -25.81 17.54
N THR A 195 17.75 -26.19 16.57
CA THR A 195 19.21 -26.00 16.58
C THR A 195 19.65 -24.76 15.79
N LYS A 196 18.72 -23.97 15.25
CA LYS A 196 19.03 -22.77 14.48
C LYS A 196 19.49 -21.65 15.40
N THR A 197 20.55 -20.96 15.01
CA THR A 197 21.13 -19.80 15.72
C THR A 197 20.85 -18.50 14.97
N ASP A 198 19.76 -18.46 14.21
CA ASP A 198 19.43 -17.32 13.34
C ASP A 198 19.11 -16.07 14.17
N VAL A 199 19.76 -14.98 13.83
CA VAL A 199 19.58 -13.68 14.47
C VAL A 199 18.46 -12.91 13.74
N ASN A 200 17.72 -12.11 14.50
CA ASN A 200 16.80 -11.12 13.92
C ASN A 200 17.58 -10.20 12.96
N MET A 201 17.07 -10.01 11.77
CA MET A 201 17.68 -9.15 10.77
C MET A 201 16.67 -8.08 10.37
N PRO A 202 16.92 -6.81 10.70
CA PRO A 202 16.05 -5.71 10.32
C PRO A 202 15.97 -5.60 8.79
N LEU A 203 15.04 -4.80 8.31
CA LEU A 203 14.81 -4.61 6.88
C LEU A 203 16.10 -4.22 6.15
N VAL A 204 16.48 -5.04 5.17
CA VAL A 204 17.61 -4.82 4.27
C VAL A 204 17.07 -4.48 2.89
N MET A 205 17.63 -3.44 2.26
CA MET A 205 17.22 -2.99 0.93
C MET A 205 18.42 -2.69 0.03
N HIS A 206 18.51 -3.37 -1.09
CA HIS A 206 19.43 -3.05 -2.17
C HIS A 206 18.82 -1.98 -3.09
N GLY A 207 18.93 -0.71 -2.71
CA GLY A 207 18.18 0.40 -3.29
C GLY A 207 18.28 0.55 -4.82
N GLN A 208 19.44 0.24 -5.43
CA GLN A 208 19.59 0.30 -6.89
C GLN A 208 18.80 -0.79 -7.61
N ASP A 209 18.81 -2.01 -7.08
CA ASP A 209 18.08 -3.15 -7.63
C ASP A 209 16.57 -2.92 -7.49
N VAL A 210 16.14 -2.45 -6.31
CA VAL A 210 14.74 -2.08 -6.06
C VAL A 210 14.28 -0.97 -7.00
N PHE A 211 15.07 0.09 -7.19
CA PHE A 211 14.72 1.18 -8.11
C PHE A 211 14.55 0.69 -9.55
N LYS A 212 15.50 -0.09 -10.05
CA LYS A 212 15.48 -0.65 -11.41
C LYS A 212 14.29 -1.58 -11.62
N PHE A 213 14.06 -2.47 -10.66
CA PHE A 213 12.91 -3.38 -10.70
C PHE A 213 11.59 -2.60 -10.68
N ALA A 214 11.42 -1.70 -9.72
CA ALA A 214 10.21 -0.91 -9.51
C ALA A 214 9.78 -0.16 -10.77
N THR A 215 10.72 0.56 -11.39
CA THR A 215 10.45 1.33 -12.60
C THR A 215 10.07 0.41 -13.78
N ASN A 216 10.85 -0.64 -14.03
CA ASN A 216 10.61 -1.54 -15.16
C ASN A 216 9.32 -2.35 -14.99
N ALA A 217 9.04 -2.83 -13.78
CA ALA A 217 7.85 -3.64 -13.50
C ALA A 217 6.57 -2.82 -13.62
N ALA A 218 6.54 -1.60 -13.05
CA ALA A 218 5.40 -0.71 -13.16
C ALA A 218 5.09 -0.37 -14.63
N ILE A 219 6.11 0.01 -15.40
CA ILE A 219 5.97 0.29 -16.83
C ILE A 219 5.42 -0.93 -17.58
N LYS A 220 6.02 -2.11 -17.35
CA LYS A 220 5.60 -3.35 -18.01
C LYS A 220 4.15 -3.71 -17.70
N ASP A 221 3.75 -3.64 -16.42
CA ASP A 221 2.42 -4.05 -15.99
C ASP A 221 1.36 -3.05 -16.47
N LEU A 222 1.60 -1.73 -16.37
CA LEU A 222 0.72 -0.70 -16.90
C LEU A 222 0.57 -0.82 -18.43
N SER A 223 1.68 -0.91 -19.17
CA SER A 223 1.64 -1.04 -20.62
C SER A 223 0.90 -2.29 -21.09
N ALA A 224 1.03 -3.41 -20.36
CA ALA A 224 0.30 -4.64 -20.65
C ALA A 224 -1.21 -4.46 -20.45
N LEU A 225 -1.64 -3.79 -19.39
CA LEU A 225 -3.07 -3.51 -19.14
C LEU A 225 -3.65 -2.56 -20.19
N LEU A 226 -2.94 -1.46 -20.53
CA LEU A 226 -3.36 -0.53 -21.58
C LEU A 226 -3.55 -1.27 -22.92
N THR A 227 -2.61 -2.15 -23.26
CA THR A 227 -2.72 -2.99 -24.47
C THR A 227 -3.92 -3.93 -24.40
N THR A 228 -4.11 -4.62 -23.26
CA THR A 228 -5.23 -5.57 -23.08
C THR A 228 -6.58 -4.89 -23.22
N LEU A 229 -6.72 -3.66 -22.72
CA LEU A 229 -7.94 -2.88 -22.79
C LEU A 229 -8.09 -2.10 -24.10
N ASN A 230 -7.07 -2.13 -24.98
CA ASN A 230 -7.00 -1.36 -26.22
C ASN A 230 -7.20 0.16 -25.99
N ILE A 231 -6.56 0.69 -24.95
CA ILE A 231 -6.54 2.12 -24.60
C ILE A 231 -5.10 2.61 -24.52
N SER A 232 -4.92 3.91 -24.53
CA SER A 232 -3.62 4.60 -24.41
C SER A 232 -3.42 5.22 -23.03
N ALA A 233 -2.20 5.62 -22.70
CA ALA A 233 -1.93 6.37 -21.48
C ALA A 233 -2.66 7.73 -21.44
N ASN A 234 -3.04 8.28 -22.58
CA ASN A 234 -3.81 9.54 -22.66
C ASN A 234 -5.23 9.37 -22.11
N ASP A 235 -5.79 8.16 -22.23
CA ASP A 235 -7.15 7.83 -21.78
C ASP A 235 -7.24 7.62 -20.25
N ILE A 236 -6.10 7.64 -19.56
CA ILE A 236 -6.05 7.59 -18.11
C ILE A 236 -6.04 9.01 -17.54
N ASP A 237 -6.96 9.29 -16.64
CA ASP A 237 -7.08 10.60 -15.97
C ASP A 237 -6.09 10.75 -14.82
N THR A 238 -5.86 9.68 -14.06
CA THR A 238 -4.95 9.70 -12.90
C THR A 238 -4.18 8.40 -12.75
N PHE A 239 -2.86 8.52 -12.56
CA PHE A 239 -1.95 7.41 -12.24
C PHE A 239 -1.62 7.41 -10.75
N LEU A 240 -2.15 6.46 -10.01
CA LEU A 240 -1.83 6.25 -8.60
C LEU A 240 -0.66 5.25 -8.51
N ILE A 241 0.54 5.77 -8.33
CA ILE A 241 1.75 4.95 -8.21
C ILE A 241 2.10 4.80 -6.73
N HIS A 242 2.51 3.60 -6.32
CA HIS A 242 3.02 3.34 -4.98
C HIS A 242 4.05 4.39 -4.56
N GLN A 243 3.86 4.99 -3.39
CA GLN A 243 4.61 6.12 -2.88
C GLN A 243 5.95 5.71 -2.24
N ALA A 244 6.77 4.94 -2.97
CA ALA A 244 8.07 4.48 -2.48
C ALA A 244 9.17 5.54 -2.58
N ASN A 245 9.20 6.26 -3.68
CA ASN A 245 10.20 7.29 -3.97
C ASN A 245 9.74 8.17 -5.14
N LEU A 246 9.81 9.48 -4.98
CA LEU A 246 9.39 10.43 -6.02
C LEU A 246 10.13 10.23 -7.36
N ARG A 247 11.40 9.79 -7.30
CA ARG A 247 12.21 9.53 -8.51
C ARG A 247 11.68 8.35 -9.32
N ILE A 248 11.12 7.33 -8.66
CA ILE A 248 10.47 6.20 -9.34
C ILE A 248 9.21 6.69 -10.04
N ILE A 249 8.35 7.45 -9.34
CA ILE A 249 7.13 8.03 -9.91
C ILE A 249 7.47 8.88 -11.14
N LYS A 250 8.49 9.74 -11.04
CA LYS A 250 8.95 10.55 -12.16
C LYS A 250 9.45 9.72 -13.35
N SER A 251 10.20 8.65 -13.10
CA SER A 251 10.70 7.78 -14.16
C SER A 251 9.54 7.09 -14.92
N ILE A 252 8.48 6.68 -14.20
CA ILE A 252 7.27 6.10 -14.80
C ILE A 252 6.51 7.14 -15.59
N GLN A 253 6.35 8.35 -15.04
CA GLN A 253 5.73 9.50 -15.71
C GLN A 253 6.44 9.85 -17.03
N ASP A 254 7.78 9.99 -16.97
CA ASP A 254 8.60 10.33 -18.14
C ASP A 254 8.47 9.26 -19.24
N TYR A 255 8.43 7.97 -18.88
CA TYR A 255 8.24 6.89 -19.84
C TYR A 255 6.86 6.88 -20.50
N LEU A 256 5.80 7.16 -19.70
CA LEU A 256 4.43 7.21 -20.19
C LEU A 256 4.13 8.52 -20.96
N GLU A 257 5.05 9.46 -20.96
CA GLU A 257 4.93 10.78 -21.62
C GLU A 257 3.67 11.54 -21.19
N GLN A 258 3.31 11.44 -19.89
CA GLN A 258 2.12 12.07 -19.34
C GLN A 258 2.45 13.27 -18.44
N PRO A 259 1.56 14.29 -18.40
CA PRO A 259 1.77 15.47 -17.58
C PRO A 259 1.80 15.14 -16.09
N LYS A 260 2.57 15.92 -15.31
CA LYS A 260 2.79 15.71 -13.86
C LYS A 260 1.49 15.71 -13.07
N GLU A 261 0.53 16.47 -13.50
CA GLU A 261 -0.78 16.65 -12.84
C GLU A 261 -1.56 15.33 -12.75
N LYS A 262 -1.30 14.39 -13.67
CA LYS A 262 -1.89 13.04 -13.62
C LYS A 262 -1.22 12.11 -12.60
N PHE A 263 -0.12 12.51 -11.95
CA PHE A 263 0.65 11.72 -10.98
C PHE A 263 0.63 12.38 -9.60
N PRO A 264 -0.49 12.31 -8.88
CA PRO A 264 -0.58 12.91 -7.54
C PRO A 264 0.37 12.19 -6.57
N VAL A 265 0.86 12.93 -5.58
CA VAL A 265 1.81 12.43 -4.59
C VAL A 265 1.48 12.88 -3.18
N ILE A 266 1.61 11.95 -2.23
CA ILE A 266 1.50 12.19 -0.79
C ILE A 266 2.78 11.82 -0.04
N ILE A 267 3.78 11.32 -0.77
CA ILE A 267 5.05 10.84 -0.20
C ILE A 267 5.76 11.89 0.66
N HIS A 268 5.60 13.17 0.33
CA HIS A 268 6.22 14.27 1.07
C HIS A 268 5.68 14.41 2.50
N LYS A 269 4.47 13.89 2.78
CA LYS A 269 3.79 13.95 4.09
C LYS A 269 3.93 12.67 4.90
N TYR A 270 3.94 11.52 4.21
CA TYR A 270 3.78 10.22 4.87
C TYR A 270 4.97 9.29 4.67
N GLY A 271 5.90 9.62 3.75
CA GLY A 271 6.93 8.69 3.34
C GLY A 271 6.36 7.49 2.59
N ASN A 272 7.09 6.38 2.63
CA ASN A 272 6.66 5.10 2.07
C ASN A 272 5.88 4.30 3.14
N THR A 273 4.57 4.26 3.01
CA THR A 273 3.66 3.50 3.88
C THR A 273 3.33 2.11 3.34
N SER A 274 4.26 1.49 2.60
CA SER A 274 4.09 0.13 2.05
C SER A 274 2.78 -0.02 1.24
N SER A 275 2.00 -1.09 1.44
CA SER A 275 0.74 -1.31 0.73
C SER A 275 -0.35 -0.28 1.03
N ALA A 276 -0.29 0.41 2.18
CA ALA A 276 -1.23 1.45 2.55
C ALA A 276 -1.10 2.72 1.69
N SER A 277 0.01 2.91 0.97
CA SER A 277 0.26 4.13 0.20
C SER A 277 -0.76 4.39 -0.91
N LEU A 278 -1.23 3.35 -1.59
CA LEU A 278 -2.25 3.49 -2.64
C LEU A 278 -3.63 3.86 -2.10
N PRO A 279 -4.21 3.13 -1.12
CA PRO A 279 -5.51 3.49 -0.59
C PRO A 279 -5.49 4.81 0.20
N MET A 280 -4.38 5.19 0.84
CA MET A 280 -4.23 6.52 1.47
C MET A 280 -4.25 7.63 0.42
N LEU A 281 -3.52 7.46 -0.70
CA LEU A 281 -3.54 8.42 -1.81
C LEU A 281 -4.93 8.51 -2.43
N LEU A 282 -5.59 7.38 -2.64
CA LEU A 282 -6.94 7.32 -3.19
C LEU A 282 -7.95 8.07 -2.29
N ASP A 283 -7.90 7.85 -0.98
CA ASP A 283 -8.76 8.53 -0.01
C ASP A 283 -8.49 10.05 0.03
N GLU A 284 -7.23 10.48 0.01
CA GLU A 284 -6.89 11.91 -0.01
C GLU A 284 -7.49 12.59 -1.26
N LEU A 285 -7.34 11.99 -2.44
CA LEU A 285 -7.92 12.52 -3.68
C LEU A 285 -9.45 12.55 -3.65
N ASN A 286 -10.08 11.50 -3.12
CA ASN A 286 -11.53 11.45 -2.95
C ASN A 286 -12.02 12.55 -2.01
N ARG A 287 -11.41 12.71 -0.83
CA ARG A 287 -11.76 13.76 0.14
C ARG A 287 -11.55 15.17 -0.39
N GLU A 288 -10.55 15.36 -1.24
CA GLU A 288 -10.28 16.64 -1.90
C GLU A 288 -11.21 16.91 -3.11
N GLY A 289 -12.08 15.97 -3.47
CA GLY A 289 -12.98 16.08 -4.63
C GLY A 289 -12.23 16.13 -5.96
N LYS A 290 -11.03 15.55 -6.02
CA LYS A 290 -10.20 15.50 -7.23
C LYS A 290 -10.55 14.34 -8.16
N LEU A 291 -11.27 13.34 -7.66
CA LEU A 291 -11.77 12.23 -8.46
C LEU A 291 -13.22 12.47 -8.84
N LYS A 292 -13.54 12.26 -10.11
CA LYS A 292 -14.89 12.46 -10.66
C LYS A 292 -15.44 11.14 -11.18
N SER A 293 -16.74 10.95 -11.08
CA SER A 293 -17.39 9.78 -11.66
C SER A 293 -17.08 9.66 -13.15
N GLY A 294 -16.56 8.49 -13.55
CA GLY A 294 -16.12 8.18 -14.90
C GLY A 294 -14.64 8.39 -15.16
N ASP A 295 -13.87 8.96 -14.22
CA ASP A 295 -12.42 9.07 -14.36
C ASP A 295 -11.77 7.69 -14.45
N MET A 296 -10.86 7.50 -15.40
CA MET A 296 -10.06 6.29 -15.53
C MET A 296 -8.79 6.39 -14.67
N LEU A 297 -8.69 5.49 -13.69
CA LEU A 297 -7.56 5.43 -12.78
C LEU A 297 -6.66 4.23 -13.11
N ALA A 298 -5.35 4.46 -13.13
CA ALA A 298 -4.36 3.41 -13.26
C ALA A 298 -3.51 3.31 -11.98
N LEU A 299 -3.69 2.23 -11.23
CA LEU A 299 -2.93 1.94 -10.01
C LEU A 299 -1.73 1.07 -10.35
N SER A 300 -0.57 1.34 -9.74
CA SER A 300 0.60 0.46 -9.87
C SER A 300 1.41 0.43 -8.58
N ALA A 301 1.82 -0.77 -8.19
CA ALA A 301 2.67 -1.02 -7.03
C ALA A 301 3.73 -2.09 -7.33
N PHE A 302 4.78 -2.06 -6.54
CA PHE A 302 5.92 -2.98 -6.60
C PHE A 302 6.52 -3.12 -5.19
N GLY A 303 7.08 -4.28 -4.89
CA GLY A 303 7.55 -4.56 -3.53
C GLY A 303 8.48 -5.76 -3.44
N ALA A 304 8.76 -6.13 -2.19
CA ALA A 304 9.59 -7.28 -1.86
C ALA A 304 9.07 -8.57 -2.50
N GLY A 305 10.02 -9.43 -2.92
CA GLY A 305 9.68 -10.68 -3.55
C GLY A 305 10.60 -11.05 -4.73
N PHE A 306 10.87 -10.28 -5.78
CA PHE A 306 10.12 -9.06 -6.08
C PHE A 306 8.73 -9.38 -6.61
N VAL A 307 7.75 -8.57 -6.26
CA VAL A 307 6.40 -8.64 -6.81
C VAL A 307 5.97 -7.27 -7.34
N SER A 308 5.10 -7.26 -8.32
CA SER A 308 4.48 -6.04 -8.84
C SER A 308 3.03 -6.29 -9.23
N GLY A 309 2.27 -5.22 -9.36
CA GLY A 309 0.90 -5.29 -9.83
C GLY A 309 0.42 -3.95 -10.36
N ALA A 310 -0.60 -4.04 -11.21
CA ALA A 310 -1.32 -2.90 -11.71
C ALA A 310 -2.83 -3.20 -11.78
N CYS A 311 -3.63 -2.15 -11.68
CA CYS A 311 -5.08 -2.23 -11.81
C CYS A 311 -5.55 -1.00 -12.59
N ILE A 312 -6.41 -1.18 -13.58
CA ILE A 312 -7.13 -0.09 -14.25
C ILE A 312 -8.59 -0.20 -13.84
N LEU A 313 -9.12 0.90 -13.35
CA LEU A 313 -10.49 1.01 -12.92
C LEU A 313 -11.11 2.35 -13.31
N GLU A 314 -12.41 2.38 -13.41
CA GLU A 314 -13.23 3.59 -13.56
C GLU A 314 -13.74 4.01 -12.18
N TRP A 315 -13.58 5.29 -11.84
CA TRP A 315 -14.01 5.86 -10.56
C TRP A 315 -15.53 6.12 -10.49
#